data_b31c962db3288db63f150dfc705c7217
#
_entry.id   b31c962db3288db63f150dfc705c7217
#
_cell.length_a   1.000
_cell.length_b   1.000
_cell.length_c   1.000
_cell.angle_alpha   90.00
_cell.angle_beta   90.00
_cell.angle_gamma   90.00
#
_symmetry.space_group_name_H-M   'P 1'
#
loop_
_entity.id
_entity.type
_entity.pdbx_description
1 polymer ?
#
loop_
_entity_poly.entity_id
_entity_poly.type
_entity_poly.pdbx_seq_one_letter_code
_entity_poly.pdbx_strand_id
1 'polypeptide(L)'
;FLQMMHSYGTDTASAITIAFTWDSVVYLPFVGLGMTARTIVGQNLGAKDRENAQRMTYMIMGISIAYGLVMILVFNLFTGFLSAIFDPEFQGSNSNSQSISNIMIRLISLYTIANSCKMVLGNSLQAAGDTVWVMWVSISIHWAMAISVVVLVQIFKVNQYVAFSALIVMINLDFITKFYRYQTAKWKNINLID
;
A
#
# COMPACT_ATOMS: atom_id res chain seq x y z
N PHE A 1 -2.07 -12.36 7.74
CA PHE A 1 -3.09 -11.36 8.11
C PHE A 1 -4.51 -11.91 7.92
N LEU A 2 -4.92 -12.32 6.70
CA LEU A 2 -6.27 -12.81 6.38
C LEU A 2 -6.73 -13.93 7.32
N GLN A 3 -5.89 -14.97 7.55
CA GLN A 3 -6.24 -16.06 8.46
C GLN A 3 -6.55 -15.60 9.89
N MET A 4 -5.90 -14.58 10.37
CA MET A 4 -6.17 -14.02 11.70
C MET A 4 -7.47 -13.25 11.75
N MET A 5 -7.84 -12.61 10.67
CA MET A 5 -9.12 -11.91 10.59
C MET A 5 -10.31 -12.87 10.50
N HIS A 6 -10.10 -14.11 10.04
CA HIS A 6 -11.13 -15.17 10.09
C HIS A 6 -11.54 -15.56 11.52
N SER A 7 -10.70 -15.31 12.53
CA SER A 7 -11.06 -15.59 13.93
C SER A 7 -12.18 -14.70 14.48
N TYR A 8 -12.49 -13.59 13.80
CA TYR A 8 -13.59 -12.69 14.15
C TYR A 8 -14.97 -13.12 13.62
N GLY A 9 -15.03 -14.23 12.88
CA GLY A 9 -16.26 -14.79 12.31
C GLY A 9 -16.34 -14.68 10.79
N THR A 10 -17.32 -15.37 10.21
CA THR A 10 -17.51 -15.50 8.76
C THR A 10 -17.83 -14.14 8.10
N ASP A 11 -18.64 -13.31 8.77
CA ASP A 11 -19.02 -11.99 8.25
C ASP A 11 -17.81 -11.07 8.09
N THR A 12 -16.92 -11.05 9.08
CA THR A 12 -15.68 -10.28 9.04
C THR A 12 -14.73 -10.82 7.98
N ALA A 13 -14.64 -12.13 7.84
CA ALA A 13 -13.80 -12.78 6.84
C ALA A 13 -14.25 -12.42 5.42
N SER A 14 -15.54 -12.50 5.14
CA SER A 14 -16.12 -12.10 3.85
C SER A 14 -15.89 -10.62 3.55
N ALA A 15 -16.18 -9.75 4.52
CA ALA A 15 -16.02 -8.30 4.39
C ALA A 15 -14.55 -7.90 4.07
N ILE A 16 -13.59 -8.53 4.74
CA ILE A 16 -12.17 -8.28 4.51
C ILE A 16 -11.72 -8.81 3.15
N THR A 17 -12.22 -9.96 2.73
CA THR A 17 -11.92 -10.51 1.40
C THR A 17 -12.38 -9.56 0.29
N ILE A 18 -13.58 -9.01 0.40
CA ILE A 18 -14.09 -7.99 -0.51
C ILE A 18 -13.19 -6.75 -0.52
N ALA A 19 -12.84 -6.25 0.66
CA ALA A 19 -11.99 -5.07 0.79
C ALA A 19 -10.60 -5.27 0.16
N PHE A 20 -9.95 -6.42 0.39
CA PHE A 20 -8.64 -6.75 -0.23
C PHE A 20 -8.73 -7.03 -1.73
N THR A 21 -9.85 -7.52 -2.22
CA THR A 21 -10.06 -7.68 -3.67
C THR A 21 -10.03 -6.30 -4.34
N TRP A 22 -10.74 -5.33 -3.79
CA TRP A 22 -10.69 -3.94 -4.28
C TRP A 22 -9.33 -3.29 -4.10
N ASP A 23 -8.65 -3.52 -2.96
CA ASP A 23 -7.28 -3.05 -2.76
C ASP A 23 -6.34 -3.60 -3.85
N SER A 24 -6.48 -4.87 -4.21
CA SER A 24 -5.67 -5.50 -5.26
C SER A 24 -5.89 -4.85 -6.64
N VAL A 25 -7.14 -4.51 -6.97
CA VAL A 25 -7.46 -3.80 -8.22
C VAL A 25 -6.77 -2.44 -8.28
N VAL A 26 -6.80 -1.69 -7.18
CA VAL A 26 -6.13 -0.37 -7.08
C VAL A 26 -4.61 -0.49 -7.03
N TYR A 27 -4.10 -1.57 -6.44
CA TYR A 27 -2.67 -1.82 -6.29
C TYR A 27 -1.93 -2.10 -7.60
N LEU A 28 -2.58 -2.78 -8.57
CA LEU A 28 -1.95 -3.15 -9.85
C LEU A 28 -1.39 -1.95 -10.64
N PRO A 29 -2.12 -0.83 -10.85
CA PRO A 29 -1.56 0.36 -11.46
C PRO A 29 -0.39 0.98 -10.68
N PHE A 30 -0.40 0.92 -9.34
CA PHE A 30 0.73 1.38 -8.54
C PHE A 30 1.99 0.55 -8.79
N VAL A 31 1.86 -0.77 -8.96
CA VAL A 31 2.97 -1.64 -9.35
C VAL A 31 3.51 -1.23 -10.72
N GLY A 32 2.63 -0.98 -11.69
CA GLY A 32 3.01 -0.51 -13.03
C GLY A 32 3.78 0.81 -12.99
N LEU A 33 3.26 1.80 -12.22
CA LEU A 33 3.94 3.09 -12.03
C LEU A 33 5.29 2.93 -11.31
N GLY A 34 5.38 2.04 -10.33
CA GLY A 34 6.63 1.70 -9.67
C GLY A 34 7.66 1.11 -10.65
N MET A 35 7.25 0.16 -11.49
CA MET A 35 8.12 -0.41 -12.53
C MET A 35 8.57 0.63 -13.55
N THR A 36 7.67 1.53 -13.95
CA THR A 36 7.99 2.67 -14.83
C THR A 36 9.04 3.57 -14.18
N ALA A 37 8.87 3.90 -12.90
CA ALA A 37 9.86 4.67 -12.16
C ALA A 37 11.22 3.99 -12.14
N ARG A 38 11.27 2.68 -11.87
CA ARG A 38 12.50 1.90 -11.87
C ARG A 38 13.22 1.96 -13.21
N THR A 39 12.50 1.80 -14.32
CA THR A 39 13.06 1.83 -15.67
C THR A 39 13.58 3.21 -16.03
N ILE A 40 12.76 4.26 -15.89
CA ILE A 40 13.12 5.63 -16.28
C ILE A 40 14.24 6.17 -15.40
N VAL A 41 14.19 5.96 -14.09
CA VAL A 41 15.23 6.38 -13.16
C VAL A 41 16.54 5.64 -13.47
N GLY A 42 16.48 4.33 -13.72
CA GLY A 42 17.66 3.54 -14.09
C GLY A 42 18.32 4.04 -15.38
N GLN A 43 17.54 4.34 -16.42
CA GLN A 43 18.06 4.90 -17.69
C GLN A 43 18.74 6.26 -17.49
N ASN A 44 18.13 7.18 -16.73
CA ASN A 44 18.72 8.49 -16.45
C ASN A 44 20.00 8.38 -15.62
N LEU A 45 20.03 7.46 -14.64
CA LEU A 45 21.25 7.21 -13.86
C LEU A 45 22.37 6.59 -14.69
N GLY A 46 22.04 5.67 -15.61
CA GLY A 46 22.98 5.13 -16.60
C GLY A 46 23.55 6.19 -17.53
N ALA A 47 22.74 7.19 -17.90
CA ALA A 47 23.18 8.39 -18.64
C ALA A 47 23.93 9.41 -17.78
N LYS A 48 24.16 9.13 -16.48
CA LYS A 48 24.74 10.04 -15.48
C LYS A 48 23.95 11.32 -15.22
N ASP A 49 22.68 11.37 -15.61
CA ASP A 49 21.77 12.50 -15.40
C ASP A 49 20.94 12.27 -14.12
N ARG A 50 21.57 12.56 -12.97
CA ARG A 50 20.95 12.38 -11.64
C ARG A 50 19.81 13.38 -11.38
N GLU A 51 19.90 14.57 -11.97
CA GLU A 51 18.87 15.60 -11.80
C GLU A 51 17.57 15.18 -12.46
N ASN A 52 17.66 14.73 -13.71
CA ASN A 52 16.50 14.23 -14.43
C ASN A 52 15.93 12.93 -13.81
N ALA A 53 16.78 12.05 -13.30
CA ALA A 53 16.34 10.87 -12.54
C ALA A 53 15.45 11.29 -11.34
N GLN A 54 15.87 12.29 -10.58
CA GLN A 54 15.10 12.79 -9.44
C GLN A 54 13.78 13.47 -9.90
N ARG A 55 13.84 14.29 -10.96
CA ARG A 55 12.65 14.94 -11.54
C ARG A 55 11.62 13.92 -12.00
N MET A 56 12.05 12.86 -12.68
CA MET A 56 11.18 11.79 -13.15
C MET A 56 10.55 11.02 -12.00
N THR A 57 11.28 10.75 -10.91
CA THR A 57 10.71 10.13 -9.72
C THR A 57 9.55 10.95 -9.15
N TYR A 58 9.72 12.27 -8.99
CA TYR A 58 8.66 13.13 -8.48
C TYR A 58 7.48 13.27 -9.45
N MET A 59 7.75 13.29 -10.76
CA MET A 59 6.69 13.32 -11.78
C MET A 59 5.82 12.07 -11.70
N ILE A 60 6.43 10.87 -11.68
CA ILE A 60 5.72 9.59 -11.59
C ILE A 60 4.99 9.48 -10.24
N MET A 61 5.59 9.97 -9.17
CA MET A 61 4.95 10.04 -7.86
C MET A 61 3.71 10.95 -7.89
N GLY A 62 3.78 12.10 -8.58
CA GLY A 62 2.62 12.99 -8.78
C GLY A 62 1.48 12.31 -9.52
N ILE A 63 1.77 11.57 -10.60
CA ILE A 63 0.79 10.77 -11.35
C ILE A 63 0.17 9.69 -10.44
N SER A 64 1.01 9.04 -9.65
CA SER A 64 0.58 8.00 -8.72
C SER A 64 -0.34 8.55 -7.62
N ILE A 65 -0.04 9.74 -7.09
CA ILE A 65 -0.90 10.44 -6.12
C ILE A 65 -2.22 10.84 -6.76
N ALA A 66 -2.20 11.39 -7.98
CA ALA A 66 -3.42 11.78 -8.69
C ALA A 66 -4.35 10.58 -8.90
N TYR A 67 -3.81 9.44 -9.35
CA TYR A 67 -4.57 8.19 -9.45
C TYR A 67 -5.10 7.75 -8.08
N GLY A 68 -4.27 7.78 -7.04
CA GLY A 68 -4.67 7.44 -5.67
C GLY A 68 -5.82 8.30 -5.15
N LEU A 69 -5.80 9.61 -5.42
CA LEU A 69 -6.90 10.53 -5.05
C LEU A 69 -8.21 10.18 -5.75
N VAL A 70 -8.15 9.84 -7.05
CA VAL A 70 -9.34 9.37 -7.79
C VAL A 70 -9.89 8.11 -7.13
N MET A 71 -9.05 7.14 -6.79
CA MET A 71 -9.47 5.90 -6.15
C MET A 71 -10.03 6.12 -4.74
N ILE A 72 -9.49 7.06 -3.97
CA ILE A 72 -10.05 7.47 -2.68
C ILE A 72 -11.48 8.02 -2.87
N LEU A 73 -11.70 8.87 -3.88
CA LEU A 73 -13.04 9.37 -4.18
C LEU A 73 -13.99 8.22 -4.55
N VAL A 74 -13.56 7.30 -5.41
CA VAL A 74 -14.34 6.12 -5.79
C VAL A 74 -14.69 5.27 -4.56
N PHE A 75 -13.73 4.99 -3.68
CA PHE A 75 -13.96 4.20 -2.48
C PHE A 75 -14.90 4.85 -1.49
N ASN A 76 -14.89 6.18 -1.37
CA ASN A 76 -15.77 6.89 -0.44
C ASN A 76 -17.17 7.13 -1.01
N LEU A 77 -17.30 7.44 -2.30
CA LEU A 77 -18.58 7.74 -2.93
C LEU A 77 -19.39 6.49 -3.29
N PHE A 78 -18.70 5.43 -3.73
CA PHE A 78 -19.35 4.22 -4.25
C PHE A 78 -19.18 2.99 -3.34
N THR A 79 -18.86 3.19 -2.07
CA THR A 79 -18.59 2.10 -1.11
C THR A 79 -19.69 1.03 -1.11
N GLY A 80 -20.97 1.44 -1.03
CA GLY A 80 -22.10 0.52 -1.02
C GLY A 80 -22.26 -0.30 -2.33
N PHE A 81 -22.00 0.33 -3.49
CA PHE A 81 -21.99 -0.33 -4.77
C PHE A 81 -20.85 -1.34 -4.90
N LEU A 82 -19.65 -0.95 -4.44
CA LEU A 82 -18.46 -1.80 -4.47
C LEU A 82 -18.61 -3.05 -3.60
N SER A 83 -19.26 -2.93 -2.44
CA SER A 83 -19.54 -4.08 -1.59
C SER A 83 -20.61 -5.01 -2.19
N ALA A 84 -21.63 -4.44 -2.85
CA ALA A 84 -22.73 -5.19 -3.44
C ALA A 84 -22.33 -6.01 -4.70
N ILE A 85 -21.27 -5.63 -5.42
CA ILE A 85 -20.80 -6.37 -6.61
C ILE A 85 -20.40 -7.81 -6.25
N PHE A 86 -19.80 -8.02 -5.08
CA PHE A 86 -19.26 -9.33 -4.68
C PHE A 86 -20.28 -10.21 -3.94
N ASP A 87 -21.41 -9.64 -3.54
CA ASP A 87 -22.46 -10.39 -2.89
C ASP A 87 -23.86 -9.86 -3.29
N PRO A 88 -24.45 -10.38 -4.37
CA PRO A 88 -25.77 -9.98 -4.84
C PRO A 88 -26.91 -10.29 -3.84
N GLU A 89 -26.76 -11.31 -2.97
CA GLU A 89 -27.73 -11.63 -1.92
C GLU A 89 -27.75 -10.56 -0.80
N PHE A 90 -26.68 -9.76 -0.73
CA PHE A 90 -26.57 -8.62 0.18
C PHE A 90 -27.53 -7.44 -0.13
N GLN A 91 -28.14 -7.37 -1.30
CA GLN A 91 -29.01 -6.24 -1.68
C GLN A 91 -30.33 -6.15 -0.89
N GLY A 92 -30.64 -7.14 -0.04
CA GLY A 92 -31.90 -7.20 0.68
C GLY A 92 -31.83 -7.19 2.20
N SER A 93 -30.68 -7.38 2.79
CA SER A 93 -30.54 -7.36 4.26
C SER A 93 -29.47 -6.36 4.68
N ASN A 94 -29.80 -5.55 5.70
CA ASN A 94 -28.83 -4.76 6.47
C ASN A 94 -27.91 -5.72 7.26
N SER A 95 -27.11 -6.50 6.53
CA SER A 95 -26.24 -7.50 7.13
C SER A 95 -25.05 -6.82 7.80
N ASN A 96 -24.63 -7.34 8.94
CA ASN A 96 -23.43 -6.87 9.64
C ASN A 96 -22.20 -6.88 8.72
N SER A 97 -22.10 -7.85 7.80
CA SER A 97 -21.00 -7.97 6.85
C SER A 97 -20.89 -6.78 5.89
N GLN A 98 -22.02 -6.24 5.38
CA GLN A 98 -22.00 -5.08 4.50
C GLN A 98 -21.50 -3.82 5.22
N SER A 99 -21.94 -3.63 6.46
CA SER A 99 -21.48 -2.52 7.29
C SER A 99 -19.97 -2.62 7.57
N ILE A 100 -19.48 -3.80 7.87
CA ILE A 100 -18.05 -4.08 8.08
C ILE A 100 -17.26 -3.84 6.79
N SER A 101 -17.73 -4.36 5.65
CA SER A 101 -17.11 -4.19 4.34
C SER A 101 -16.97 -2.72 3.96
N ASN A 102 -18.03 -1.93 4.14
CA ASN A 102 -18.03 -0.49 3.87
C ASN A 102 -16.98 0.26 4.72
N ILE A 103 -16.86 -0.09 5.99
CA ILE A 103 -15.84 0.50 6.87
C ILE A 103 -14.44 0.08 6.42
N MET A 104 -14.22 -1.19 6.09
CA MET A 104 -12.91 -1.70 5.63
C MET A 104 -12.47 -1.05 4.32
N ILE A 105 -13.37 -0.89 3.34
CA ILE A 105 -13.07 -0.19 2.08
C ILE A 105 -12.66 1.27 2.34
N ARG A 106 -13.35 1.97 3.26
CA ARG A 106 -12.95 3.32 3.64
C ARG A 106 -11.62 3.37 4.37
N LEU A 107 -11.31 2.38 5.21
CA LEU A 107 -10.02 2.28 5.89
C LEU A 107 -8.86 2.09 4.91
N ILE A 108 -9.07 1.37 3.79
CA ILE A 108 -8.10 1.24 2.70
C ILE A 108 -7.74 2.62 2.14
N SER A 109 -8.69 3.52 2.00
CA SER A 109 -8.44 4.86 1.48
C SER A 109 -7.41 5.66 2.28
N LEU A 110 -7.27 5.38 3.58
CA LEU A 110 -6.32 6.08 4.46
C LEU A 110 -4.84 5.78 4.14
N TYR A 111 -4.55 4.62 3.58
CA TYR A 111 -3.17 4.28 3.22
C TYR A 111 -2.91 4.29 1.71
N THR A 112 -3.92 4.50 0.88
CA THR A 112 -3.79 4.42 -0.59
C THR A 112 -2.70 5.34 -1.14
N ILE A 113 -2.63 6.60 -0.67
CA ILE A 113 -1.58 7.55 -1.10
C ILE A 113 -0.20 7.10 -0.60
N ALA A 114 -0.09 6.70 0.67
CA ALA A 114 1.18 6.21 1.20
C ALA A 114 1.65 4.96 0.45
N ASN A 115 0.72 4.06 0.10
CA ASN A 115 0.99 2.85 -0.67
C ASN A 115 1.51 3.19 -2.09
N SER A 116 0.89 4.16 -2.76
CA SER A 116 1.33 4.62 -4.08
C SER A 116 2.74 5.22 -4.06
N CYS A 117 2.98 6.13 -3.11
CA CYS A 117 4.28 6.80 -2.97
C CYS A 117 5.40 5.82 -2.60
N LYS A 118 5.15 4.86 -1.67
CA LYS A 118 6.17 3.86 -1.29
C LYS A 118 6.57 2.98 -2.46
N MET A 119 5.62 2.67 -3.38
CA MET A 119 5.91 1.87 -4.57
C MET A 119 6.85 2.61 -5.52
N VAL A 120 6.57 3.87 -5.82
CA VAL A 120 7.42 4.69 -6.68
C VAL A 120 8.80 4.90 -6.07
N LEU A 121 8.86 5.30 -4.79
CA LEU A 121 10.13 5.56 -4.11
C LEU A 121 10.97 4.30 -3.93
N GLY A 122 10.35 3.17 -3.55
CA GLY A 122 11.03 1.90 -3.39
C GLY A 122 11.67 1.42 -4.70
N ASN A 123 10.95 1.53 -5.81
CA ASN A 123 11.44 1.17 -7.14
C ASN A 123 12.53 2.14 -7.64
N SER A 124 12.40 3.45 -7.36
CA SER A 124 13.44 4.44 -7.70
C SER A 124 14.74 4.20 -6.91
N LEU A 125 14.65 3.87 -5.61
CA LEU A 125 15.82 3.51 -4.81
C LEU A 125 16.49 2.22 -5.31
N GLN A 126 15.69 1.22 -5.72
CA GLN A 126 16.23 -0.01 -6.31
C GLN A 126 16.94 0.27 -7.64
N ALA A 127 16.39 1.14 -8.48
CA ALA A 127 17.03 1.57 -9.72
C ALA A 127 18.38 2.27 -9.47
N ALA A 128 18.49 2.97 -8.35
CA ALA A 128 19.74 3.62 -7.91
C ALA A 128 20.74 2.68 -7.21
N GLY A 129 20.47 1.36 -7.18
CA GLY A 129 21.36 0.36 -6.57
C GLY A 129 21.15 0.14 -5.06
N ASP A 130 20.21 0.89 -4.41
CA ASP A 130 19.96 0.76 -2.96
C ASP A 130 19.00 -0.41 -2.63
N THR A 131 19.14 -1.50 -3.40
CA THR A 131 18.24 -2.66 -3.35
C THR A 131 18.28 -3.37 -2.01
N VAL A 132 19.46 -3.57 -1.45
CA VAL A 132 19.66 -4.29 -0.18
C VAL A 132 18.99 -3.55 0.97
N TRP A 133 19.12 -2.23 1.00
CA TRP A 133 18.47 -1.40 2.03
C TRP A 133 16.93 -1.48 1.92
N VAL A 134 16.38 -1.31 0.71
CA VAL A 134 14.94 -1.41 0.46
C VAL A 134 14.41 -2.78 0.86
N MET A 135 15.14 -3.85 0.54
CA MET A 135 14.79 -5.22 0.90
C MET A 135 14.71 -5.40 2.42
N TRP A 136 15.76 -5.03 3.16
CA TRP A 136 15.78 -5.22 4.62
C TRP A 136 14.73 -4.40 5.34
N VAL A 137 14.52 -3.15 4.94
CA VAL A 137 13.46 -2.31 5.51
C VAL A 137 12.08 -2.91 5.24
N SER A 138 11.80 -3.31 4.01
CA SER A 138 10.52 -3.92 3.67
C SER A 138 10.28 -5.22 4.44
N ILE A 139 11.27 -6.11 4.52
CA ILE A 139 11.17 -7.36 5.30
C ILE A 139 10.90 -7.05 6.77
N SER A 140 11.69 -6.15 7.38
CA SER A 140 11.54 -5.81 8.80
C SER A 140 10.15 -5.25 9.13
N ILE A 141 9.63 -4.34 8.28
CA ILE A 141 8.31 -3.75 8.49
C ILE A 141 7.20 -4.80 8.30
N HIS A 142 7.29 -5.68 7.31
CA HIS A 142 6.29 -6.73 7.11
C HIS A 142 6.29 -7.77 8.24
N TRP A 143 7.46 -8.14 8.76
CA TRP A 143 7.54 -9.01 9.95
C TRP A 143 7.02 -8.31 11.21
N ALA A 144 7.36 -7.05 11.42
CA ALA A 144 6.80 -6.25 12.52
C ALA A 144 5.28 -6.17 12.44
N MET A 145 4.72 -5.98 11.22
CA MET A 145 3.27 -6.01 10.99
C MET A 145 2.68 -7.37 11.36
N ALA A 146 3.26 -8.47 10.88
CA ALA A 146 2.76 -9.81 11.16
C ALA A 146 2.74 -10.09 12.66
N ILE A 147 3.83 -9.80 13.36
CA ILE A 147 3.93 -9.97 14.82
C ILE A 147 2.92 -9.07 15.55
N SER A 148 2.79 -7.81 15.16
CA SER A 148 1.85 -6.87 15.78
C SER A 148 0.41 -7.35 15.65
N VAL A 149 0.01 -7.85 14.48
CA VAL A 149 -1.34 -8.38 14.27
C VAL A 149 -1.59 -9.64 15.12
N VAL A 150 -0.60 -10.55 15.21
CA VAL A 150 -0.70 -11.75 16.09
C VAL A 150 -0.94 -11.32 17.53
N VAL A 151 -0.12 -10.40 18.04
CA VAL A 151 -0.21 -9.90 19.42
C VAL A 151 -1.55 -9.22 19.67
N LEU A 152 -1.99 -8.34 18.77
CA LEU A 152 -3.25 -7.62 18.90
C LEU A 152 -4.47 -8.57 18.89
N VAL A 153 -4.47 -9.55 18.00
CA VAL A 153 -5.62 -10.46 17.83
C VAL A 153 -5.63 -11.56 18.90
N GLN A 154 -4.50 -12.21 19.17
CA GLN A 154 -4.46 -13.39 20.05
C GLN A 154 -4.29 -13.02 21.52
N ILE A 155 -3.47 -12.01 21.84
CA ILE A 155 -3.17 -11.63 23.23
C ILE A 155 -4.17 -10.60 23.72
N PHE A 156 -4.29 -9.48 22.99
CA PHE A 156 -5.15 -8.37 23.40
C PHE A 156 -6.62 -8.51 23.00
N LYS A 157 -6.95 -9.47 22.11
CA LYS A 157 -8.32 -9.71 21.61
C LYS A 157 -9.05 -8.43 21.20
N VAL A 158 -8.32 -7.53 20.52
CA VAL A 158 -8.84 -6.23 20.09
C VAL A 158 -9.92 -6.39 19.01
N ASN A 159 -10.72 -5.34 18.81
CA ASN A 159 -11.70 -5.30 17.73
C ASN A 159 -11.01 -5.39 16.35
N GLN A 160 -11.68 -5.99 15.36
CA GLN A 160 -11.23 -6.18 13.99
C GLN A 160 -10.73 -4.88 13.33
N TYR A 161 -11.34 -3.74 13.63
CA TYR A 161 -10.92 -2.44 13.09
C TYR A 161 -9.56 -1.98 13.64
N VAL A 162 -9.31 -2.28 14.92
CA VAL A 162 -8.02 -1.98 15.55
C VAL A 162 -6.92 -2.89 14.97
N ALA A 163 -7.23 -4.17 14.75
CA ALA A 163 -6.30 -5.08 14.09
C ALA A 163 -5.98 -4.63 12.65
N PHE A 164 -6.98 -4.12 11.92
CA PHE A 164 -6.79 -3.56 10.57
C PHE A 164 -5.97 -2.26 10.58
N SER A 165 -6.09 -1.44 11.63
CA SER A 165 -5.32 -0.20 11.75
C SER A 165 -3.81 -0.43 11.85
N ALA A 166 -3.38 -1.59 12.37
CA ALA A 166 -1.96 -1.97 12.39
C ALA A 166 -1.37 -2.02 10.97
N LEU A 167 -2.12 -2.54 9.99
CA LEU A 167 -1.73 -2.55 8.58
C LEU A 167 -1.56 -1.11 8.05
N ILE A 168 -2.50 -0.22 8.37
CA ILE A 168 -2.44 1.20 7.95
C ILE A 168 -1.18 1.85 8.50
N VAL A 169 -0.89 1.68 9.79
CA VAL A 169 0.28 2.24 10.45
C VAL A 169 1.57 1.74 9.78
N MET A 170 1.68 0.43 9.53
CA MET A 170 2.89 -0.17 8.96
C MET A 170 3.13 0.26 7.50
N ILE A 171 2.08 0.42 6.70
CA ILE A 171 2.21 0.94 5.33
C ILE A 171 2.70 2.39 5.35
N ASN A 172 2.18 3.22 6.26
CA ASN A 172 2.65 4.60 6.40
C ASN A 172 4.10 4.66 6.90
N LEU A 173 4.51 3.79 7.82
CA LEU A 173 5.90 3.69 8.26
C LEU A 173 6.84 3.28 7.12
N ASP A 174 6.43 2.33 6.28
CA ASP A 174 7.21 1.92 5.10
C ASP A 174 7.37 3.09 4.12
N PHE A 175 6.31 3.86 3.88
CA PHE A 175 6.37 5.07 3.08
C PHE A 175 7.34 6.11 3.69
N ILE A 176 7.17 6.45 4.97
CA ILE A 176 7.98 7.46 5.65
C ILE A 176 9.46 7.08 5.61
N THR A 177 9.78 5.81 5.85
CA THR A 177 11.16 5.30 5.86
C THR A 177 11.80 5.42 4.48
N LYS A 178 11.09 5.02 3.41
CA LYS A 178 11.56 5.14 2.02
C LYS A 178 11.68 6.60 1.57
N PHE A 179 10.72 7.43 1.97
CA PHE A 179 10.75 8.86 1.67
C PHE A 179 11.95 9.54 2.34
N TYR A 180 12.19 9.28 3.63
CA TYR A 180 13.37 9.79 4.34
C TYR A 180 14.68 9.34 3.68
N ARG A 181 14.78 8.04 3.34
CA ARG A 181 15.96 7.49 2.64
C ARG A 181 16.18 8.20 1.31
N TYR A 182 15.12 8.43 0.55
CA TYR A 182 15.20 9.12 -0.74
C TYR A 182 15.67 10.57 -0.58
N GLN A 183 15.15 11.30 0.43
CA GLN A 183 15.51 12.68 0.72
C GLN A 183 16.96 12.85 1.20
N THR A 184 17.52 11.88 1.92
CA THR A 184 18.93 11.92 2.36
C THR A 184 19.92 11.87 1.20
N ALA A 185 19.45 11.67 -0.01
CA ALA A 185 20.23 11.63 -1.25
C ALA A 185 21.42 10.64 -1.25
N LYS A 186 21.47 9.70 -0.28
CA LYS A 186 22.52 8.68 -0.19
C LYS A 186 22.58 7.82 -1.45
N TRP A 187 21.45 7.59 -2.10
CA TRP A 187 21.35 6.87 -3.36
C TRP A 187 22.11 7.55 -4.51
N LYS A 188 22.32 8.87 -4.44
CA LYS A 188 23.08 9.63 -5.46
C LYS A 188 24.57 9.29 -5.45
N ASN A 189 25.10 8.74 -4.36
CA ASN A 189 26.53 8.44 -4.21
C ASN A 189 26.83 6.95 -4.45
N ILE A 190 25.84 6.14 -4.81
CA ILE A 190 26.05 4.74 -5.14
C ILE A 190 26.62 4.67 -6.56
N ASN A 191 27.81 4.12 -6.72
CA ASN A 191 28.39 3.84 -8.03
C ASN A 191 27.70 2.60 -8.61
N LEU A 192 27.02 2.77 -9.73
CA LEU A 192 26.31 1.68 -10.43
C LEU A 192 27.25 0.94 -11.41
N ILE A 193 28.44 1.49 -11.66
CA ILE A 193 29.38 0.99 -12.67
C ILE A 193 30.79 1.10 -12.05
N ASP A 194 31.32 0.01 -11.57
CA ASP A 194 32.74 -0.32 -11.51
C ASP A 194 32.98 -1.54 -12.35
#